data_5ed1772dbe7b1d69c05db575fde58ce1
#
_entry.id   5ed1772dbe7b1d69c05db575fde58ce1
#
_cell.length_a   1.000
_cell.length_b   1.000
_cell.length_c   1.000
_cell.angle_alpha   90.00
_cell.angle_beta   90.00
_cell.angle_gamma   90.00
#
_symmetry.space_group_name_H-M   'P 1'
#
loop_
_entity.id
_entity.type
_entity.pdbx_description
1 polymer ?
#
loop_
_entity_poly.entity_id
_entity_poly.type
_entity_poly.pdbx_seq_one_letter_code
_entity_poly.pdbx_strand_id
1 'polypeptide(L)'
;TLHGSSAASDVYKRQSFSWGIPVPKNSRHVIYVWLDALTNYLSALDYPDQKNINYKNFWPADVHIIGKDILRFHAIFWPAFLLAAKIPLPKRVFGHGWILSDDKKMSTSLGNILDPLEIIKKYGIDQLRYYLVKEVSLGNDGSISLENLKNCINSDLANNYGNLCQRVFSFI
;
A
#
# COMPACT_ATOMS: atom_id res chain seq x y z
N THR A 1 -7.36 -8.67 -31.65
CA THR A 1 -7.26 -7.21 -31.74
C THR A 1 -7.21 -6.65 -30.33
N LEU A 2 -5.98 -6.35 -29.87
CA LEU A 2 -5.75 -5.59 -28.65
C LEU A 2 -6.33 -4.18 -28.87
N HIS A 3 -7.49 -3.93 -28.31
CA HIS A 3 -7.98 -2.57 -28.18
C HIS A 3 -7.09 -1.90 -27.12
N GLY A 4 -6.07 -1.17 -27.59
CA GLY A 4 -5.31 -0.29 -26.72
C GLY A 4 -6.25 0.78 -26.16
N SER A 5 -6.69 0.62 -24.92
CA SER A 5 -7.34 1.69 -24.21
C SER A 5 -6.29 2.78 -24.02
N SER A 6 -6.47 3.93 -24.66
CA SER A 6 -5.62 5.09 -24.40
C SER A 6 -5.83 5.51 -22.94
N ALA A 7 -4.79 6.06 -22.30
CA ALA A 7 -4.91 6.57 -20.93
C ALA A 7 -6.10 7.51 -20.72
N ALA A 8 -6.51 8.22 -21.79
CA ALA A 8 -7.70 9.07 -21.79
C ALA A 8 -9.02 8.31 -21.65
N SER A 9 -9.10 7.05 -22.11
CA SER A 9 -10.32 6.24 -21.97
C SER A 9 -10.54 5.71 -20.56
N ASP A 10 -9.50 5.71 -19.72
CA ASP A 10 -9.57 5.23 -18.35
C ASP A 10 -9.84 6.35 -17.32
N VAL A 11 -9.86 7.62 -17.77
CA VAL A 11 -10.19 8.77 -16.91
C VAL A 11 -11.68 8.82 -16.58
N TYR A 12 -12.54 8.28 -17.45
CA TYR A 12 -13.98 8.24 -17.23
C TYR A 12 -14.60 6.95 -17.69
N LYS A 13 -15.70 6.56 -17.05
CA LYS A 13 -16.53 5.40 -17.45
C LYS A 13 -17.97 5.83 -17.67
N ARG A 14 -18.63 5.14 -18.59
CA ARG A 14 -20.08 5.23 -18.73
C ARG A 14 -20.71 4.54 -17.52
N GLN A 15 -21.50 5.28 -16.75
CA GLN A 15 -22.14 4.78 -15.55
C GLN A 15 -23.63 4.55 -15.80
N SER A 16 -24.19 3.54 -15.18
CA SER A 16 -25.64 3.30 -15.13
C SER A 16 -26.35 4.13 -14.06
N PHE A 17 -25.61 4.87 -13.25
CA PHE A 17 -26.10 5.73 -12.18
C PHE A 17 -25.68 7.19 -12.41
N SER A 18 -26.44 8.12 -11.81
CA SER A 18 -26.29 9.56 -12.04
C SER A 18 -25.39 10.30 -11.04
N TRP A 19 -24.86 9.62 -10.03
CA TRP A 19 -23.99 10.22 -9.03
C TRP A 19 -22.51 10.17 -9.45
N GLY A 20 -21.72 11.14 -9.00
CA GLY A 20 -20.30 11.24 -9.30
C GLY A 20 -19.92 12.59 -9.88
N ILE A 21 -18.63 12.83 -10.10
CA ILE A 21 -18.12 14.06 -10.70
C ILE A 21 -18.32 13.97 -12.22
N PRO A 22 -19.13 14.86 -12.83
CA PRO A 22 -19.38 14.79 -14.27
C PRO A 22 -18.14 15.13 -15.08
N VAL A 23 -17.96 14.45 -16.20
CA VAL A 23 -16.88 14.78 -17.14
C VAL A 23 -17.20 16.13 -17.81
N PRO A 24 -16.29 17.11 -17.80
CA PRO A 24 -16.52 18.38 -18.48
C PRO A 24 -16.94 18.19 -19.93
N LYS A 25 -18.01 18.87 -20.33
CA LYS A 25 -18.60 18.79 -21.69
C LYS A 25 -19.18 17.43 -22.08
N ASN A 26 -19.29 16.48 -21.15
CA ASN A 26 -19.89 15.18 -21.40
C ASN A 26 -20.65 14.64 -20.18
N SER A 27 -21.87 15.10 -19.97
CA SER A 27 -22.71 14.76 -18.82
C SER A 27 -23.15 13.29 -18.74
N ARG A 28 -22.91 12.49 -19.80
CA ARG A 28 -23.21 11.05 -19.80
C ARG A 28 -22.13 10.19 -19.13
N HIS A 29 -21.01 10.82 -18.73
CA HIS A 29 -19.90 10.14 -18.08
C HIS A 29 -19.55 10.83 -16.77
N VAL A 30 -19.06 10.04 -15.84
CA VAL A 30 -18.47 10.52 -14.59
C VAL A 30 -16.98 10.19 -14.56
N ILE A 31 -16.21 11.00 -13.83
CA ILE A 31 -14.78 10.75 -13.64
C ILE A 31 -14.59 9.41 -12.93
N TYR A 32 -13.62 8.64 -13.42
CA TYR A 32 -13.30 7.34 -12.87
C TYR A 32 -12.63 7.48 -11.50
N VAL A 33 -13.08 6.68 -10.54
CA VAL A 33 -12.65 6.73 -9.14
C VAL A 33 -11.13 6.71 -8.95
N TRP A 34 -10.37 6.06 -9.83
CA TRP A 34 -8.92 6.03 -9.73
C TRP A 34 -8.25 7.35 -10.05
N LEU A 35 -8.85 8.24 -10.83
CA LEU A 35 -8.32 9.59 -10.97
C LEU A 35 -8.42 10.35 -9.65
N ASP A 36 -9.55 10.26 -8.97
CA ASP A 36 -9.78 10.85 -7.65
C ASP A 36 -8.81 10.25 -6.62
N ALA A 37 -8.78 8.92 -6.51
CA ALA A 37 -7.93 8.21 -5.56
C ALA A 37 -6.43 8.53 -5.72
N LEU A 38 -5.92 8.60 -6.95
CA LEU A 38 -4.50 8.91 -7.20
C LEU A 38 -4.19 10.39 -6.98
N THR A 39 -5.13 11.29 -7.26
CA THR A 39 -4.95 12.72 -7.01
C THR A 39 -4.78 13.02 -5.52
N ASN A 40 -5.22 12.13 -4.63
CA ASN A 40 -5.02 12.27 -3.18
C ASN A 40 -3.54 12.42 -2.79
N TYR A 41 -2.60 11.81 -3.53
CA TYR A 41 -1.16 12.01 -3.29
C TYR A 41 -0.72 13.48 -3.43
N LEU A 42 -1.39 14.24 -4.26
CA LEU A 42 -1.14 15.67 -4.44
C LEU A 42 -1.96 16.51 -3.46
N SER A 43 -3.25 16.16 -3.27
CA SER A 43 -4.15 16.89 -2.38
C SER A 43 -3.67 16.88 -0.92
N ALA A 44 -3.11 15.77 -0.47
CA ALA A 44 -2.51 15.65 0.86
C ALA A 44 -1.28 16.55 1.07
N LEU A 45 -0.71 17.08 0.00
CA LEU A 45 0.42 18.01 0.02
C LEU A 45 0.01 19.45 -0.31
N ASP A 46 -1.29 19.75 -0.22
CA ASP A 46 -1.89 21.06 -0.50
C ASP A 46 -1.70 21.56 -1.96
N TYR A 47 -1.46 20.64 -2.92
CA TYR A 47 -1.49 21.01 -4.33
C TYR A 47 -2.86 21.61 -4.71
N PRO A 48 -2.96 22.72 -5.50
CA PRO A 48 -1.91 23.21 -6.40
C PRO A 48 -0.94 24.26 -5.82
N ASP A 49 -0.92 24.52 -4.50
CA ASP A 49 0.07 25.41 -3.92
C ASP A 49 1.47 24.80 -3.90
N GLN A 50 2.20 25.00 -4.99
CA GLN A 50 3.58 24.49 -5.12
C GLN A 50 4.59 25.22 -4.21
N LYS A 51 4.19 26.28 -3.51
CA LYS A 51 5.02 26.96 -2.51
C LYS A 51 4.88 26.34 -1.13
N ASN A 52 3.84 25.55 -0.90
CA ASN A 52 3.62 24.85 0.35
C ASN A 52 4.82 23.97 0.71
N ILE A 53 5.19 23.97 1.99
CA ILE A 53 6.35 23.24 2.51
C ILE A 53 6.19 21.73 2.34
N ASN A 54 4.97 21.20 2.49
CA ASN A 54 4.71 19.78 2.31
C ASN A 54 4.94 19.36 0.86
N TYR A 55 4.41 20.14 -0.11
CA TYR A 55 4.65 19.87 -1.53
C TYR A 55 6.14 19.87 -1.88
N LYS A 56 6.88 20.88 -1.44
CA LYS A 56 8.33 20.96 -1.70
C LYS A 56 9.13 19.84 -1.10
N ASN A 57 8.76 19.37 0.08
CA ASN A 57 9.51 18.35 0.80
C ASN A 57 9.17 16.91 0.35
N PHE A 58 7.91 16.67 -0.07
CA PHE A 58 7.42 15.32 -0.32
C PHE A 58 7.06 15.05 -1.78
N TRP A 59 7.09 16.08 -2.66
CA TRP A 59 6.87 15.87 -4.08
C TRP A 59 8.05 16.36 -4.93
N PRO A 60 8.55 15.59 -5.91
CA PRO A 60 8.09 14.24 -6.26
C PRO A 60 8.44 13.20 -5.19
N ALA A 61 7.53 12.27 -4.95
CA ALA A 61 7.74 11.19 -3.99
C ALA A 61 8.95 10.32 -4.38
N ASP A 62 9.77 9.94 -3.40
CA ASP A 62 10.90 9.04 -3.64
C ASP A 62 10.44 7.63 -4.01
N VAL A 63 9.37 7.16 -3.35
CA VAL A 63 8.75 5.87 -3.66
C VAL A 63 7.27 5.86 -3.31
N HIS A 64 6.45 5.29 -4.20
CA HIS A 64 5.11 4.83 -3.88
C HIS A 64 5.17 3.34 -3.52
N ILE A 65 4.86 3.00 -2.27
CA ILE A 65 4.76 1.62 -1.81
C ILE A 65 3.29 1.21 -1.86
N ILE A 66 2.98 0.20 -2.65
CA ILE A 66 1.60 -0.19 -2.95
C ILE A 66 1.43 -1.71 -2.99
N GLY A 67 0.22 -2.21 -2.88
CA GLY A 67 -0.10 -3.61 -3.17
C GLY A 67 0.02 -3.91 -4.67
N LYS A 68 0.49 -5.11 -5.01
CA LYS A 68 0.67 -5.51 -6.42
C LYS A 68 -0.61 -5.48 -7.25
N ASP A 69 -1.77 -5.58 -6.63
CA ASP A 69 -3.09 -5.55 -7.28
C ASP A 69 -3.42 -4.18 -7.89
N ILE A 70 -2.86 -3.10 -7.34
CA ILE A 70 -3.06 -1.74 -7.84
C ILE A 70 -1.86 -1.19 -8.60
N LEU A 71 -0.89 -2.05 -8.93
CA LEU A 71 0.34 -1.66 -9.64
C LEU A 71 0.06 -0.98 -10.98
N ARG A 72 -0.92 -1.49 -11.75
CA ARG A 72 -1.28 -0.91 -13.04
C ARG A 72 -1.71 0.55 -12.93
N PHE A 73 -2.44 0.89 -11.88
CA PHE A 73 -2.91 2.27 -11.65
C PHE A 73 -1.75 3.21 -11.30
N HIS A 74 -0.77 2.74 -10.55
CA HIS A 74 0.36 3.56 -10.10
C HIS A 74 1.53 3.61 -11.08
N ALA A 75 1.72 2.55 -11.90
CA ALA A 75 2.84 2.46 -12.83
C ALA A 75 2.48 2.89 -14.26
N ILE A 76 1.19 2.93 -14.62
CA ILE A 76 0.75 3.29 -15.97
C ILE A 76 -0.14 4.54 -15.94
N PHE A 77 -1.27 4.49 -15.23
CA PHE A 77 -2.26 5.57 -15.29
C PHE A 77 -1.80 6.81 -14.54
N TRP A 78 -1.24 6.63 -13.35
CA TRP A 78 -0.76 7.77 -12.57
C TRP A 78 0.34 8.58 -13.28
N PRO A 79 1.40 7.96 -13.82
CA PRO A 79 2.36 8.68 -14.65
C PRO A 79 1.72 9.39 -15.86
N ALA A 80 0.76 8.73 -16.53
CA ALA A 80 0.08 9.36 -17.66
C ALA A 80 -0.72 10.61 -17.24
N PHE A 81 -1.41 10.58 -16.10
CA PHE A 81 -2.13 11.75 -15.58
C PHE A 81 -1.18 12.89 -15.19
N LEU A 82 -0.09 12.56 -14.51
CA LEU A 82 0.92 13.53 -14.10
C LEU A 82 1.58 14.20 -15.33
N LEU A 83 1.95 13.42 -16.34
CA LEU A 83 2.52 13.95 -17.59
C LEU A 83 1.53 14.88 -18.32
N ALA A 84 0.26 14.47 -18.40
CA ALA A 84 -0.78 15.30 -19.01
C ALA A 84 -0.97 16.64 -18.25
N ALA A 85 -0.83 16.62 -16.92
CA ALA A 85 -0.91 17.80 -16.06
C ALA A 85 0.42 18.56 -15.93
N LYS A 86 1.51 18.11 -16.56
CA LYS A 86 2.86 18.66 -16.47
C LYS A 86 3.40 18.71 -15.03
N ILE A 87 3.06 17.69 -14.24
CA ILE A 87 3.52 17.53 -12.86
C ILE A 87 4.67 16.51 -12.85
N PRO A 88 5.74 16.72 -12.06
CA PRO A 88 6.85 15.78 -11.94
C PRO A 88 6.38 14.38 -11.51
N LEU A 89 7.03 13.34 -12.06
CA LEU A 89 6.73 11.96 -11.73
C LEU A 89 7.36 11.53 -10.39
N PRO A 90 6.75 10.60 -9.64
CA PRO A 90 7.42 9.93 -8.53
C PRO A 90 8.66 9.18 -9.05
N LYS A 91 9.71 9.10 -8.23
CA LYS A 91 10.99 8.50 -8.63
C LYS A 91 10.90 6.98 -8.78
N ARG A 92 10.05 6.33 -7.99
CA ARG A 92 9.89 4.87 -7.98
C ARG A 92 8.48 4.44 -7.56
N VAL A 93 8.02 3.34 -8.12
CA VAL A 93 6.84 2.60 -7.65
C VAL A 93 7.31 1.21 -7.23
N PHE A 94 6.97 0.79 -6.02
CA PHE A 94 7.27 -0.52 -5.48
C PHE A 94 5.98 -1.24 -5.12
N GLY A 95 5.71 -2.36 -5.82
CA GLY A 95 4.57 -3.23 -5.55
C GLY A 95 4.97 -4.38 -4.62
N HIS A 96 4.39 -4.44 -3.42
CA HIS A 96 4.58 -5.58 -2.51
C HIS A 96 3.56 -6.69 -2.77
N GLY A 97 3.89 -7.91 -2.35
CA GLY A 97 3.03 -9.08 -2.46
C GLY A 97 1.84 -9.06 -1.50
N TRP A 98 0.99 -10.08 -1.61
CA TRP A 98 -0.13 -10.29 -0.70
C TRP A 98 0.36 -10.77 0.67
N ILE A 99 -0.32 -10.30 1.71
CA ILE A 99 -0.25 -10.94 3.02
C ILE A 99 -1.42 -11.92 3.09
N LEU A 100 -1.11 -13.21 3.16
CA LEU A 100 -2.06 -14.31 3.23
C LEU A 100 -2.23 -14.74 4.69
N SER A 101 -3.41 -15.25 5.04
CA SER A 101 -3.66 -15.93 6.30
C SER A 101 -3.81 -17.42 6.03
N ASP A 102 -2.88 -18.23 6.56
CA ASP A 102 -2.82 -19.68 6.32
C ASP A 102 -2.92 -20.01 4.80
N ASP A 103 -2.07 -19.38 4.01
CA ASP A 103 -1.97 -19.51 2.53
C ASP A 103 -3.23 -19.09 1.75
N LYS A 104 -4.17 -18.45 2.40
CA LYS A 104 -5.39 -17.94 1.76
C LYS A 104 -5.45 -16.41 1.81
N LYS A 105 -5.98 -15.81 0.75
CA LYS A 105 -6.24 -14.37 0.74
C LYS A 105 -7.19 -14.02 1.87
N MET A 106 -6.84 -13.01 2.68
CA MET A 106 -7.71 -12.51 3.73
C MET A 106 -8.98 -11.91 3.14
N SER A 107 -10.12 -12.28 3.70
CA SER A 107 -11.43 -11.80 3.28
C SER A 107 -12.38 -11.77 4.47
N THR A 108 -13.19 -10.71 4.56
CA THR A 108 -14.25 -10.59 5.57
C THR A 108 -15.26 -11.71 5.48
N SER A 109 -15.58 -12.17 4.26
CA SER A 109 -16.52 -13.27 4.04
C SER A 109 -15.99 -14.64 4.49
N LEU A 110 -14.67 -14.81 4.52
CA LEU A 110 -14.02 -16.04 5.01
C LEU A 110 -13.71 -16.00 6.50
N GLY A 111 -13.86 -14.83 7.15
CA GLY A 111 -13.57 -14.68 8.57
C GLY A 111 -12.10 -14.94 8.96
N ASN A 112 -11.19 -14.92 7.99
CA ASN A 112 -9.77 -15.21 8.18
C ASN A 112 -8.88 -13.97 8.28
N ILE A 113 -9.47 -12.81 8.58
CA ILE A 113 -8.73 -11.57 8.78
C ILE A 113 -8.05 -11.61 10.14
N LEU A 114 -6.75 -11.41 10.14
CA LEU A 114 -5.97 -11.20 11.36
C LEU A 114 -5.97 -9.71 11.69
N ASP A 115 -6.68 -9.33 12.77
CA ASP A 115 -6.71 -7.94 13.22
C ASP A 115 -5.36 -7.58 13.87
N PRO A 116 -4.60 -6.64 13.30
CA PRO A 116 -3.32 -6.25 13.86
C PRO A 116 -3.44 -5.61 15.25
N LEU A 117 -4.55 -4.93 15.56
CA LEU A 117 -4.74 -4.30 16.87
C LEU A 117 -4.90 -5.33 17.98
N GLU A 118 -5.64 -6.40 17.73
CA GLU A 118 -5.79 -7.50 18.68
C GLU A 118 -4.46 -8.26 18.87
N ILE A 119 -3.68 -8.43 17.80
CA ILE A 119 -2.35 -9.02 17.88
C ILE A 119 -1.41 -8.14 18.70
N ILE A 120 -1.39 -6.83 18.45
CA ILE A 120 -0.58 -5.87 19.21
C ILE A 120 -0.93 -5.88 20.68
N LYS A 121 -2.22 -5.88 21.01
CA LYS A 121 -2.71 -5.91 22.39
C LYS A 121 -2.24 -7.18 23.14
N LYS A 122 -2.16 -8.30 22.44
CA LYS A 122 -1.82 -9.59 23.05
C LYS A 122 -0.32 -9.89 23.10
N TYR A 123 0.41 -9.50 22.06
CA TYR A 123 1.82 -9.91 21.89
C TYR A 123 2.79 -8.72 21.88
N GLY A 124 2.32 -7.50 21.67
CA GLY A 124 3.12 -6.30 21.56
C GLY A 124 3.38 -5.87 20.11
N ILE A 125 3.64 -4.57 19.92
CA ILE A 125 3.84 -3.97 18.59
C ILE A 125 5.17 -4.39 17.97
N ASP A 126 6.24 -4.45 18.75
CA ASP A 126 7.58 -4.76 18.24
C ASP A 126 7.67 -6.22 17.79
N GLN A 127 6.99 -7.13 18.50
CA GLN A 127 6.88 -8.55 18.15
C GLN A 127 6.16 -8.72 16.81
N LEU A 128 5.06 -8.02 16.59
CA LEU A 128 4.34 -8.07 15.32
C LEU A 128 5.19 -7.48 14.19
N ARG A 129 5.83 -6.34 14.40
CA ARG A 129 6.70 -5.69 13.39
C ARG A 129 7.86 -6.59 13.00
N TYR A 130 8.56 -7.17 14.00
CA TYR A 130 9.63 -8.12 13.75
C TYR A 130 9.16 -9.31 12.92
N TYR A 131 8.05 -9.91 13.30
CA TYR A 131 7.46 -11.06 12.60
C TYR A 131 7.14 -10.74 11.14
N LEU A 132 6.46 -9.63 10.87
CA LEU A 132 6.10 -9.23 9.51
C LEU A 132 7.33 -8.97 8.63
N VAL A 133 8.37 -8.37 9.17
CA VAL A 133 9.62 -8.10 8.42
C VAL A 133 10.40 -9.38 8.16
N LYS A 134 10.39 -10.33 9.10
CA LYS A 134 11.10 -11.61 8.98
C LYS A 134 10.39 -12.58 8.04
N GLU A 135 9.08 -12.75 8.22
CA GLU A 135 8.33 -13.84 7.57
C GLU A 135 7.93 -13.50 6.14
N VAL A 136 7.65 -12.23 5.87
CA VAL A 136 7.21 -11.79 4.55
C VAL A 136 8.40 -11.22 3.76
N SER A 137 8.93 -12.00 2.83
CA SER A 137 9.98 -11.53 1.92
C SER A 137 9.49 -10.37 1.07
N LEU A 138 10.28 -9.27 1.04
CA LEU A 138 9.91 -8.06 0.31
C LEU A 138 9.67 -8.34 -1.18
N GLY A 139 8.49 -7.97 -1.68
CA GLY A 139 8.08 -8.17 -3.08
C GLY A 139 7.37 -9.50 -3.37
N ASN A 140 7.44 -10.47 -2.47
CA ASN A 140 6.74 -11.75 -2.60
C ASN A 140 5.46 -11.79 -1.77
N ASP A 141 4.61 -12.77 -2.06
CA ASP A 141 3.49 -13.10 -1.19
C ASP A 141 4.03 -13.78 0.07
N GLY A 142 3.47 -13.44 1.23
CA GLY A 142 3.84 -14.05 2.49
C GLY A 142 2.61 -14.57 3.23
N SER A 143 2.72 -15.77 3.79
CA SER A 143 1.68 -16.36 4.64
C SER A 143 1.99 -16.09 6.08
N ILE A 144 1.03 -15.57 6.83
CA ILE A 144 1.15 -15.31 8.26
C ILE A 144 0.15 -16.16 9.04
N SER A 145 0.55 -16.61 10.24
CA SER A 145 -0.32 -17.29 11.17
C SER A 145 0.01 -16.92 12.61
N LEU A 146 -0.95 -17.06 13.52
CA LEU A 146 -0.71 -16.84 14.96
C LEU A 146 0.25 -17.87 15.56
N GLU A 147 0.31 -19.06 15.01
CA GLU A 147 1.24 -20.10 15.44
C GLU A 147 2.68 -19.71 15.08
N ASN A 148 2.91 -19.31 13.82
CA ASN A 148 4.22 -18.86 13.36
C ASN A 148 4.67 -17.61 14.13
N LEU A 149 3.76 -16.68 14.42
CA LEU A 149 4.05 -15.51 15.26
C LEU A 149 4.56 -15.93 16.65
N LYS A 150 3.87 -16.86 17.33
CA LYS A 150 4.30 -17.36 18.64
C LYS A 150 5.65 -18.05 18.58
N ASN A 151 5.87 -18.88 17.55
CA ASN A 151 7.14 -19.57 17.35
C ASN A 151 8.27 -18.59 17.11
N CYS A 152 8.04 -17.56 16.30
CA CYS A 152 9.00 -16.48 16.04
C CYS A 152 9.35 -15.70 17.33
N ILE A 153 8.37 -15.34 18.14
CA ILE A 153 8.59 -14.64 19.42
C ILE A 153 9.44 -15.51 20.35
N ASN A 154 9.10 -16.79 20.50
CA ASN A 154 9.80 -17.68 21.44
C ASN A 154 11.21 -18.02 20.95
N SER A 155 11.37 -18.40 19.68
CA SER A 155 12.67 -18.81 19.16
C SER A 155 13.63 -17.65 18.97
N ASP A 156 13.18 -16.60 18.32
CA ASP A 156 14.09 -15.55 17.89
C ASP A 156 14.26 -14.45 18.94
N LEU A 157 13.15 -13.97 19.49
CA LEU A 157 13.22 -12.86 20.45
C LEU A 157 13.56 -13.34 21.85
N ALA A 158 12.91 -14.37 22.36
CA ALA A 158 13.18 -14.86 23.71
C ALA A 158 14.45 -15.73 23.77
N ASN A 159 14.49 -16.85 23.05
CA ASN A 159 15.58 -17.82 23.19
C ASN A 159 16.86 -17.41 22.49
N ASN A 160 16.82 -16.68 21.38
CA ASN A 160 18.00 -16.25 20.67
C ASN A 160 18.48 -14.87 21.16
N TYR A 161 17.74 -13.83 20.83
CA TYR A 161 18.12 -12.45 21.16
C TYR A 161 18.12 -12.18 22.67
N GLY A 162 17.09 -12.64 23.39
CA GLY A 162 16.99 -12.49 24.86
C GLY A 162 18.12 -13.19 25.60
N ASN A 163 18.48 -14.42 25.21
CA ASN A 163 19.60 -15.13 25.80
C ASN A 163 20.94 -14.44 25.49
N LEU A 164 21.11 -13.89 24.29
CA LEU A 164 22.31 -13.10 23.97
C LEU A 164 22.42 -11.90 24.90
N CYS A 165 21.36 -11.10 25.03
CA CYS A 165 21.32 -9.96 25.93
C CYS A 165 21.62 -10.37 27.38
N GLN A 166 20.98 -11.41 27.87
CA GLN A 166 21.20 -11.91 29.24
C GLN A 166 22.66 -12.28 29.47
N ARG A 167 23.28 -13.00 28.55
CA ARG A 167 24.71 -13.39 28.66
C ARG A 167 25.62 -12.18 28.66
N VAL A 168 25.42 -11.21 27.75
CA VAL A 168 26.23 -10.01 27.68
C VAL A 168 26.11 -9.17 28.95
N PHE A 169 24.88 -8.92 29.41
CA PHE A 169 24.66 -8.11 30.62
C PHE A 169 25.09 -8.82 31.93
N SER A 170 25.26 -10.12 31.90
CA SER A 170 25.79 -10.86 33.07
C SER A 170 27.31 -10.70 33.23
N PHE A 171 28.02 -10.18 32.23
CA PHE A 171 29.46 -9.90 32.28
C PHE A 171 29.81 -8.44 32.57
N ILE A 172 28.80 -7.56 32.61
CA ILE A 172 28.93 -6.13 32.91
C ILE A 172 28.53 -5.90 34.38
#